data_0e91b38443f37ab5bf0bbab9c35cfe15
#
_entry.id   0e91b38443f37ab5bf0bbab9c35cfe15
#
_cell.length_a   1.000
_cell.length_b   1.000
_cell.length_c   1.000
_cell.angle_alpha   90.00
_cell.angle_beta   90.00
_cell.angle_gamma   90.00
#
_symmetry.space_group_name_H-M   'P 1'
#
loop_
_entity.id
_entity.type
_entity.pdbx_description
1 polymer ?
#
loop_
_entity_poly.entity_id
_entity_poly.type
_entity_poly.pdbx_seq_one_letter_code
_entity_poly.pdbx_strand_id
1 'polypeptide(L)'
;MRWLKFLLLAIGIGLLIYIVSSINIEETIKLLQKIGMGMVLILCLYFFAFLIDTFTWQLTLKDIPLTAAWTYRFFQMRLAGEAFNNLTPLAGMGGEPLKAILLNKYYSVSYRDGIASVIIAKTINVLALILFLAIG
;
A
#
# COMPACT_ATOMS: atom_id res chain seq x y z
N MET A 1 18.52 -22.94 12.57
CA MET A 1 17.74 -21.89 11.93
C MET A 1 16.28 -21.70 12.45
N ARG A 2 15.62 -22.74 12.98
CA ARG A 2 14.27 -22.58 13.57
C ARG A 2 14.27 -21.66 14.81
N TRP A 3 15.25 -21.80 15.69
CA TRP A 3 15.38 -21.01 16.92
C TRP A 3 15.52 -19.50 16.66
N LEU A 4 16.24 -19.12 15.63
CA LEU A 4 16.38 -17.69 15.24
C LEU A 4 15.03 -17.07 14.86
N LYS A 5 14.17 -17.84 14.17
CA LYS A 5 12.82 -17.36 13.80
C LYS A 5 11.93 -17.16 15.03
N PHE A 6 12.01 -18.09 16.01
CA PHE A 6 11.25 -17.94 17.26
C PHE A 6 11.77 -16.79 18.11
N LEU A 7 13.09 -16.59 18.14
CA LEU A 7 13.71 -15.47 18.87
C LEU A 7 13.32 -14.14 18.26
N LEU A 8 13.38 -13.99 16.93
CA LEU A 8 12.93 -12.79 16.22
C LEU A 8 11.44 -12.53 16.39
N LEU A 9 10.62 -13.58 16.37
CA LEU A 9 9.19 -13.48 16.64
C LEU A 9 8.92 -13.00 18.07
N ALA A 10 9.60 -13.58 19.06
CA ALA A 10 9.46 -13.20 20.47
C ALA A 10 9.89 -11.73 20.70
N ILE A 11 11.00 -11.30 20.10
CA ILE A 11 11.45 -9.90 20.14
C ILE A 11 10.39 -8.99 19.48
N GLY A 12 9.86 -9.37 18.30
CA GLY A 12 8.83 -8.60 17.60
C GLY A 12 7.55 -8.44 18.42
N ILE A 13 7.08 -9.53 19.04
CA ILE A 13 5.91 -9.50 19.93
C ILE A 13 6.21 -8.66 21.18
N GLY A 14 7.38 -8.82 21.79
CA GLY A 14 7.79 -8.03 22.96
C GLY A 14 7.84 -6.53 22.68
N LEU A 15 8.40 -6.14 21.52
CA LEU A 15 8.41 -4.74 21.08
C LEU A 15 6.98 -4.22 20.80
N LEU A 16 6.14 -5.04 20.18
CA LEU A 16 4.75 -4.67 19.92
C LEU A 16 3.97 -4.41 21.24
N ILE A 17 4.11 -5.32 22.18
CA ILE A 17 3.49 -5.17 23.52
C ILE A 17 4.03 -3.90 24.21
N TYR A 18 5.35 -3.68 24.17
CA TYR A 18 5.97 -2.49 24.74
C TYR A 18 5.44 -1.20 24.12
N ILE A 19 5.36 -1.13 22.78
CA ILE A 19 4.83 0.04 22.07
C ILE A 19 3.36 0.26 22.42
N VAL A 20 2.53 -0.79 22.37
CA VAL A 20 1.10 -0.67 22.71
C VAL A 20 0.88 -0.26 24.14
N SER A 21 1.68 -0.78 25.09
CA SER A 21 1.58 -0.40 26.51
C SER A 21 2.08 1.01 26.80
N SER A 22 2.95 1.58 25.95
CA SER A 22 3.44 2.95 26.08
C SER A 22 2.50 4.00 25.46
N ILE A 23 1.55 3.57 24.63
CA ILE A 23 0.54 4.47 24.04
C ILE A 23 -0.53 4.78 25.10
N ASN A 24 -0.73 6.06 25.37
CA ASN A 24 -1.86 6.50 26.20
C ASN A 24 -3.15 6.44 25.37
N ILE A 25 -3.85 5.29 25.49
CA ILE A 25 -5.07 5.01 24.72
C ILE A 25 -6.15 6.07 25.00
N GLU A 26 -6.26 6.52 26.26
CA GLU A 26 -7.26 7.52 26.65
C GLU A 26 -7.01 8.88 25.99
N GLU A 27 -5.75 9.31 25.95
CA GLU A 27 -5.35 10.54 25.27
C GLU A 27 -5.53 10.43 23.74
N THR A 28 -5.19 9.28 23.18
CA THR A 28 -5.40 8.99 21.75
C THR A 28 -6.88 9.06 21.38
N ILE A 29 -7.78 8.48 22.18
CA ILE A 29 -9.22 8.55 21.97
C ILE A 29 -9.73 10.00 22.07
N LYS A 30 -9.27 10.76 23.07
CA LYS A 30 -9.62 12.18 23.21
C LYS A 30 -9.18 13.01 22.00
N LEU A 31 -7.98 12.75 21.46
CA LEU A 31 -7.50 13.41 20.24
C LEU A 31 -8.34 13.03 19.02
N LEU A 32 -8.69 11.75 18.85
CA LEU A 32 -9.57 11.29 17.79
C LEU A 32 -10.96 11.93 17.87
N GLN A 33 -11.53 12.03 19.07
CA GLN A 33 -12.81 12.71 19.29
C GLN A 33 -12.74 14.21 18.98
N LYS A 34 -11.61 14.86 19.27
CA LYS A 34 -11.38 16.28 18.96
C LYS A 34 -11.29 16.54 17.45
N ILE A 35 -10.70 15.61 16.68
CA ILE A 35 -10.66 15.67 15.19
C ILE A 35 -12.06 15.44 14.60
N GLY A 36 -12.88 14.61 15.26
CA GLY A 36 -14.29 14.39 14.91
C GLY A 36 -14.50 13.98 13.43
N MET A 37 -15.44 14.64 12.78
CA MET A 37 -15.81 14.36 11.38
C MET A 37 -14.65 14.56 10.38
N GLY A 38 -13.66 15.40 10.73
CA GLY A 38 -12.46 15.60 9.91
C GLY A 38 -11.68 14.31 9.65
N MET A 39 -11.61 13.42 10.65
CA MET A 39 -10.97 12.11 10.50
C MET A 39 -11.66 11.24 9.46
N VAL A 40 -12.99 11.19 9.48
CA VAL A 40 -13.78 10.43 8.51
C VAL A 40 -13.57 10.98 7.10
N LEU A 41 -13.55 12.29 6.94
CA LEU A 41 -13.31 12.94 5.66
C LEU A 41 -11.92 12.61 5.11
N ILE A 42 -10.89 12.67 5.93
CA ILE A 42 -9.52 12.30 5.53
C ILE A 42 -9.45 10.83 5.11
N LEU A 43 -10.06 9.92 5.87
CA LEU A 43 -10.10 8.49 5.53
C LEU A 43 -10.84 8.24 4.20
N CYS A 44 -11.97 8.93 3.98
CA CYS A 44 -12.69 8.85 2.72
C CYS A 44 -11.84 9.36 1.55
N LEU A 45 -11.20 10.52 1.67
CA LEU A 45 -10.32 11.06 0.64
C LEU A 45 -9.15 10.11 0.34
N TYR A 46 -8.54 9.55 1.37
CA TYR A 46 -7.46 8.57 1.21
C TYR A 46 -7.95 7.31 0.49
N PHE A 47 -9.13 6.81 0.84
CA PHE A 47 -9.72 5.65 0.18
C PHE A 47 -10.00 5.91 -1.31
N PHE A 48 -10.56 7.07 -1.65
CA PHE A 48 -10.78 7.45 -3.05
C PHE A 48 -9.47 7.62 -3.82
N ALA A 49 -8.47 8.26 -3.24
CA ALA A 49 -7.15 8.38 -3.83
C ALA A 49 -6.52 7.00 -4.08
N PHE A 50 -6.66 6.07 -3.13
CA PHE A 50 -6.19 4.70 -3.27
C PHE A 50 -6.91 3.92 -4.38
N LEU A 51 -8.21 4.15 -4.56
CA LEU A 51 -8.99 3.55 -5.66
C LEU A 51 -8.55 4.11 -7.03
N ILE A 52 -8.41 5.43 -7.16
CA ILE A 52 -7.97 6.08 -8.39
C ILE A 52 -6.60 5.55 -8.81
N ASP A 53 -5.68 5.46 -7.87
CA ASP A 53 -4.33 4.99 -8.12
C ASP A 53 -4.31 3.47 -8.45
N THR A 54 -5.19 2.68 -7.85
CA THR A 54 -5.42 1.27 -8.23
C THR A 54 -5.90 1.16 -9.68
N PHE A 55 -6.84 2.00 -10.06
CA PHE A 55 -7.38 2.05 -11.42
C PHE A 55 -6.33 2.53 -12.42
N THR A 56 -5.53 3.55 -12.07
CA THR A 56 -4.41 4.01 -12.89
C THR A 56 -3.42 2.89 -13.16
N TRP A 57 -3.08 2.08 -12.15
CA TRP A 57 -2.21 0.93 -12.36
C TRP A 57 -2.84 -0.13 -13.26
N GLN A 58 -4.13 -0.43 -13.11
CA GLN A 58 -4.83 -1.37 -14.00
C GLN A 58 -4.77 -0.91 -15.47
N LEU A 59 -4.91 0.39 -15.75
CA LEU A 59 -4.84 0.96 -17.10
C LEU A 59 -3.47 0.79 -17.78
N THR A 60 -2.42 0.56 -17.02
CA THR A 60 -1.08 0.35 -17.59
C THR A 60 -0.88 -1.02 -18.26
N LEU A 61 -1.81 -1.95 -18.05
CA LEU A 61 -1.79 -3.30 -18.61
C LEU A 61 -2.85 -3.44 -19.69
N LYS A 62 -2.42 -3.61 -20.96
CA LYS A 62 -3.29 -3.62 -22.13
C LYS A 62 -4.22 -4.83 -22.21
N ASP A 63 -3.76 -5.99 -21.72
CA ASP A 63 -4.47 -7.27 -21.88
C ASP A 63 -5.43 -7.57 -20.70
N ILE A 64 -5.58 -6.64 -19.78
CA ILE A 64 -6.45 -6.81 -18.61
C ILE A 64 -7.72 -6.00 -18.80
N PRO A 65 -8.91 -6.67 -18.80
CA PRO A 65 -10.17 -5.97 -18.99
C PRO A 65 -10.51 -5.05 -17.81
N LEU A 66 -11.10 -3.90 -18.14
CA LEU A 66 -11.54 -2.90 -17.15
C LEU A 66 -12.88 -3.33 -16.56
N THR A 67 -12.86 -4.34 -15.69
CA THR A 67 -14.03 -4.84 -14.97
C THR A 67 -13.86 -4.63 -13.46
N ALA A 68 -14.99 -4.48 -12.76
CA ALA A 68 -14.97 -4.32 -11.30
C ALA A 68 -14.26 -5.48 -10.58
N ALA A 69 -14.36 -6.70 -11.12
CA ALA A 69 -13.66 -7.86 -10.58
C ALA A 69 -12.13 -7.73 -10.69
N TRP A 70 -11.64 -7.19 -11.80
CA TRP A 70 -10.21 -6.94 -11.98
C TRP A 70 -9.74 -5.75 -11.15
N THR A 71 -10.51 -4.67 -11.06
CA THR A 71 -10.19 -3.55 -10.16
C THR A 71 -10.06 -4.01 -8.71
N TYR A 72 -10.95 -4.90 -8.25
CA TYR A 72 -10.86 -5.49 -6.91
C TYR A 72 -9.57 -6.34 -6.72
N ARG A 73 -9.16 -7.13 -7.72
CA ARG A 73 -7.90 -7.89 -7.68
C ARG A 73 -6.68 -6.97 -7.60
N PHE A 74 -6.67 -5.90 -8.38
CA PHE A 74 -5.60 -4.89 -8.33
C PHE A 74 -5.57 -4.18 -6.98
N PHE A 75 -6.72 -3.87 -6.44
CA PHE A 75 -6.85 -3.30 -5.09
C PHE A 75 -6.23 -4.22 -4.04
N GLN A 76 -6.52 -5.52 -4.07
CA GLN A 76 -5.93 -6.50 -3.15
C GLN A 76 -4.41 -6.60 -3.30
N MET A 77 -3.90 -6.69 -4.53
CA MET A 77 -2.45 -6.76 -4.79
C MET A 77 -1.74 -5.48 -4.35
N ARG A 78 -2.38 -4.34 -4.53
CA ARG A 78 -1.85 -3.06 -4.07
C ARG A 78 -1.83 -2.99 -2.55
N LEU A 79 -2.89 -3.39 -1.88
CA LEU A 79 -2.95 -3.44 -0.42
C LEU A 79 -1.84 -4.35 0.15
N ALA A 80 -1.62 -5.51 -0.46
CA ALA A 80 -0.50 -6.40 -0.10
C ALA A 80 0.86 -5.72 -0.33
N GLY A 81 1.03 -4.99 -1.44
CA GLY A 81 2.24 -4.22 -1.73
C GLY A 81 2.50 -3.13 -0.69
N GLU A 82 1.48 -2.35 -0.32
CA GLU A 82 1.60 -1.33 0.72
C GLU A 82 1.90 -1.91 2.11
N ALA A 83 1.25 -3.03 2.47
CA ALA A 83 1.57 -3.73 3.71
C ALA A 83 3.05 -4.18 3.72
N PHE A 84 3.56 -4.68 2.59
CA PHE A 84 4.96 -5.09 2.47
C PHE A 84 5.93 -3.90 2.50
N ASN A 85 5.57 -2.77 1.92
CA ASN A 85 6.34 -1.53 2.03
C ASN A 85 6.52 -1.08 3.48
N ASN A 86 5.46 -1.21 4.29
CA ASN A 86 5.50 -0.82 5.70
C ASN A 86 6.27 -1.81 6.58
N LEU A 87 6.37 -3.08 6.16
CA LEU A 87 7.09 -4.13 6.89
C LEU A 87 8.58 -4.21 6.53
N THR A 88 8.96 -3.70 5.36
CA THR A 88 10.35 -3.78 4.88
C THR A 88 11.09 -2.46 5.06
N PRO A 89 12.34 -2.47 5.58
CA PRO A 89 13.14 -1.27 5.77
C PRO A 89 13.74 -0.73 4.44
N LEU A 90 13.09 -0.98 3.31
CA LEU A 90 13.55 -0.60 1.97
C LEU A 90 12.97 0.75 1.49
N ALA A 91 12.80 1.70 2.40
CA ALA A 91 12.31 3.05 2.08
C ALA A 91 11.01 3.07 1.23
N GLY A 92 10.09 2.12 1.48
CA GLY A 92 8.82 2.03 0.76
C GLY A 92 8.91 1.45 -0.66
N MET A 93 10.03 0.85 -1.05
CA MET A 93 10.22 0.27 -2.39
C MET A 93 10.02 -1.24 -2.45
N GLY A 94 9.86 -1.92 -1.32
CA GLY A 94 9.73 -3.39 -1.26
C GLY A 94 8.44 -3.95 -1.86
N GLY A 95 7.35 -3.18 -1.84
CA GLY A 95 6.05 -3.61 -2.36
C GLY A 95 5.92 -3.58 -3.88
N GLU A 96 6.75 -2.81 -4.56
CA GLU A 96 6.68 -2.71 -6.02
C GLU A 96 7.05 -4.03 -6.71
N PRO A 97 8.19 -4.68 -6.38
CA PRO A 97 8.48 -6.01 -6.89
C PRO A 97 7.42 -7.06 -6.50
N LEU A 98 6.84 -6.95 -5.31
CA LEU A 98 5.79 -7.85 -4.84
C LEU A 98 4.55 -7.78 -5.73
N LYS A 99 4.12 -6.58 -6.16
CA LYS A 99 3.00 -6.40 -7.10
C LYS A 99 3.23 -7.14 -8.40
N ALA A 100 4.43 -7.05 -8.99
CA ALA A 100 4.80 -7.75 -10.21
C ALA A 100 4.82 -9.28 -10.01
N ILE A 101 5.33 -9.76 -8.88
CA ILE A 101 5.32 -11.19 -8.52
C ILE A 101 3.87 -11.71 -8.40
N LEU A 102 2.99 -10.97 -7.75
CA LEU A 102 1.59 -11.35 -7.57
C LEU A 102 0.85 -11.42 -8.92
N LEU A 103 1.07 -10.45 -9.81
CA LEU A 103 0.54 -10.45 -11.16
C LEU A 103 0.98 -11.69 -11.96
N ASN A 104 2.26 -12.02 -11.90
CA ASN A 104 2.78 -13.19 -12.58
C ASN A 104 2.23 -14.48 -11.98
N LYS A 105 2.28 -14.63 -10.65
CA LYS A 105 1.91 -15.87 -9.96
C LYS A 105 0.42 -16.21 -10.09
N TYR A 106 -0.47 -15.23 -10.01
CA TYR A 106 -1.90 -15.48 -9.92
C TYR A 106 -2.66 -15.21 -11.23
N TYR A 107 -2.08 -14.42 -12.13
CA TYR A 107 -2.77 -13.97 -13.34
C TYR A 107 -1.99 -14.21 -14.63
N SER A 108 -0.86 -14.91 -14.56
CA SER A 108 -0.04 -15.28 -15.70
C SER A 108 0.44 -14.08 -16.54
N VAL A 109 0.44 -12.88 -15.98
CA VAL A 109 1.04 -11.70 -16.58
C VAL A 109 2.55 -11.87 -16.58
N SER A 110 3.23 -11.58 -17.70
CA SER A 110 4.69 -11.72 -17.74
C SER A 110 5.34 -10.83 -16.66
N TYR A 111 6.41 -11.31 -16.03
CA TYR A 111 7.12 -10.55 -15.00
C TYR A 111 7.62 -9.20 -15.55
N ARG A 112 8.03 -9.18 -16.83
CA ARG A 112 8.45 -7.97 -17.55
C ARG A 112 7.32 -6.93 -17.61
N ASP A 113 6.13 -7.35 -18.01
CA ASP A 113 4.97 -6.47 -18.17
C ASP A 113 4.46 -6.00 -16.77
N GLY A 114 4.52 -6.89 -15.79
CA GLY A 114 4.21 -6.56 -14.40
C GLY A 114 5.12 -5.46 -13.86
N ILE A 115 6.43 -5.57 -14.02
CA ILE A 115 7.39 -4.54 -13.60
C ILE A 115 7.18 -3.25 -14.40
N ALA A 116 7.05 -3.35 -15.74
CA ALA A 116 6.82 -2.18 -16.58
C ALA A 116 5.56 -1.41 -16.17
N SER A 117 4.46 -2.13 -15.88
CA SER A 117 3.21 -1.52 -15.44
C SER A 117 3.35 -0.73 -14.14
N VAL A 118 4.08 -1.28 -13.17
CA VAL A 118 4.34 -0.63 -11.89
C VAL A 118 5.19 0.63 -12.06
N ILE A 119 6.24 0.56 -12.90
CA ILE A 119 7.10 1.72 -13.21
C ILE A 119 6.28 2.83 -13.88
N ILE A 120 5.47 2.48 -14.88
CA ILE A 120 4.61 3.44 -15.59
C ILE A 120 3.64 4.12 -14.61
N ALA A 121 2.95 3.33 -13.77
CA ALA A 121 2.02 3.87 -12.78
C ALA A 121 2.72 4.84 -11.81
N LYS A 122 3.91 4.49 -11.32
CA LYS A 122 4.72 5.38 -10.47
C LYS A 122 5.15 6.65 -11.19
N THR A 123 5.55 6.55 -12.43
CA THR A 123 5.93 7.73 -13.25
C THR A 123 4.76 8.68 -13.42
N ILE A 124 3.56 8.15 -13.72
CA ILE A 124 2.33 8.96 -13.81
C ILE A 124 2.06 9.67 -12.49
N ASN A 125 2.18 8.99 -11.36
CA ASN A 125 1.97 9.59 -10.05
C ASN A 125 2.96 10.71 -9.74
N VAL A 126 4.24 10.53 -10.09
CA VAL A 126 5.27 11.57 -9.92
C VAL A 126 4.97 12.77 -10.81
N LEU A 127 4.59 12.55 -12.07
CA LEU A 127 4.22 13.64 -12.99
C LEU A 127 2.98 14.39 -12.48
N ALA A 128 1.97 13.68 -12.00
CA ALA A 128 0.78 14.29 -11.41
C ALA A 128 1.12 15.13 -10.17
N LEU A 129 2.03 14.64 -9.30
CA LEU A 129 2.51 15.38 -8.15
C LEU A 129 3.27 16.67 -8.56
N ILE A 130 4.16 16.57 -9.56
CA ILE A 130 4.89 17.73 -10.08
C ILE A 130 3.93 18.78 -10.63
N LEU A 131 2.93 18.37 -11.42
CA LEU A 131 1.90 19.26 -11.94
C LEU A 131 1.09 19.91 -10.82
N PHE A 132 0.68 19.13 -9.83
CA PHE A 132 -0.04 19.65 -8.67
C PHE A 132 0.76 20.73 -7.92
N LEU A 133 2.04 20.47 -7.67
CA LEU A 133 2.94 21.43 -7.01
C LEU A 133 3.25 22.68 -7.87
N ALA A 134 3.19 22.55 -9.20
CA ALA A 134 3.44 23.67 -10.11
C ALA A 134 2.22 24.61 -10.25
N ILE A 135 1.02 24.09 -9.98
CA ILE A 135 -0.22 24.87 -10.05
C ILE A 135 -0.52 25.62 -8.73
N GLY A 136 0.05 25.16 -7.62
CA GLY A 136 -0.11 25.78 -6.30
C GLY A 136 -0.80 24.95 -5.28
#